data_4b9f30088219ef0554e3805c2fe5018f
#
_entry.id   4b9f30088219ef0554e3805c2fe5018f
#
_cell.length_a   1.000
_cell.length_b   1.000
_cell.length_c   1.000
_cell.angle_alpha   90.00
_cell.angle_beta   90.00
_cell.angle_gamma   90.00
#
_symmetry.space_group_name_H-M   'P 1'
#
loop_
_entity.id
_entity.type
_entity.pdbx_description
1 polymer ?
#
loop_
_entity_poly.entity_id
_entity_poly.type
_entity_poly.pdbx_seq_one_letter_code
_entity_poly.pdbx_strand_id
1 'polypeptide(L)'
;MIKFVFQTQFSGMAKIKLQNRTFVPYISNEEIEKAIDRVADKVNADYAGCTDVPVILCVLNGSIIFTAELLKRLTFNCELATIRLSSYQGTETTGVTRKVLGLTVNLKGRRVIVVEDIVDTGHTITDLTRILAEAGASDVKVCTMLFKPAIFKSTIKLDYVAMEIEPKFIVGFGLDFNELGRNLKDIYILDE
;
A
#
# COMPACT_ATOMS: atom_id res chain seq x y z
N MET A 1 -17.64 -15.71 1.09
CA MET A 1 -16.24 -16.03 0.71
C MET A 1 -16.20 -16.16 -0.81
N ILE A 2 -15.91 -15.05 -1.50
CA ILE A 2 -15.86 -15.01 -2.97
C ILE A 2 -14.40 -15.26 -3.34
N LYS A 3 -14.13 -16.48 -3.84
CA LYS A 3 -12.85 -16.77 -4.50
C LYS A 3 -12.85 -16.03 -5.84
N PHE A 4 -12.11 -14.95 -5.94
CA PHE A 4 -11.80 -14.36 -7.22
C PHE A 4 -10.86 -15.30 -7.97
N VAL A 5 -11.42 -16.10 -8.87
CA VAL A 5 -10.64 -16.81 -9.88
C VAL A 5 -10.32 -15.77 -10.96
N PHE A 6 -9.10 -15.25 -10.95
CA PHE A 6 -8.62 -14.38 -12.01
C PHE A 6 -8.50 -15.19 -13.31
N GLN A 7 -9.57 -15.22 -14.10
CA GLN A 7 -9.49 -15.59 -15.52
C GLN A 7 -9.24 -14.32 -16.32
N THR A 8 -8.02 -13.82 -16.26
CA THR A 8 -7.64 -12.64 -17.04
C THR A 8 -7.17 -13.08 -18.40
N GLN A 9 -7.83 -12.60 -19.45
CA GLN A 9 -7.31 -12.66 -20.82
C GLN A 9 -6.15 -11.66 -20.94
N PHE A 10 -4.90 -12.12 -20.73
CA PHE A 10 -3.67 -11.35 -20.95
C PHE A 10 -3.38 -11.19 -22.46
N SER A 11 -4.37 -10.87 -23.26
CA SER A 11 -4.22 -10.63 -24.69
C SER A 11 -3.34 -9.38 -24.90
N GLY A 12 -2.05 -9.62 -25.23
CA GLY A 12 -1.10 -8.56 -25.60
C GLY A 12 -0.07 -8.15 -24.55
N MET A 13 -0.09 -8.68 -23.32
CA MET A 13 0.96 -8.39 -22.32
C MET A 13 2.13 -9.37 -22.48
N ALA A 14 3.33 -8.85 -22.72
CA ALA A 14 4.55 -9.64 -22.85
C ALA A 14 5.21 -9.90 -21.49
N LYS A 15 5.96 -11.00 -21.38
CA LYS A 15 6.92 -11.20 -20.29
C LYS A 15 7.93 -10.05 -20.25
N ILE A 16 8.35 -9.66 -19.06
CA ILE A 16 9.38 -8.64 -18.86
C ILE A 16 10.58 -9.25 -18.17
N LYS A 17 11.73 -8.62 -18.36
CA LYS A 17 12.98 -9.00 -17.71
C LYS A 17 13.52 -7.82 -16.89
N LEU A 18 13.71 -8.06 -15.60
CA LEU A 18 14.38 -7.12 -14.70
C LEU A 18 15.68 -7.79 -14.22
N GLN A 19 16.82 -7.23 -14.58
CA GLN A 19 18.14 -7.83 -14.35
C GLN A 19 18.21 -9.29 -14.83
N ASN A 20 18.39 -10.24 -13.92
CA ASN A 20 18.51 -11.68 -14.19
C ASN A 20 17.22 -12.48 -13.95
N ARG A 21 16.08 -11.81 -13.70
CA ARG A 21 14.80 -12.45 -13.46
C ARG A 21 13.78 -12.12 -14.54
N THR A 22 12.96 -13.09 -14.87
CA THR A 22 11.81 -12.95 -15.78
C THR A 22 10.53 -12.87 -14.98
N PHE A 23 9.61 -12.04 -15.42
CA PHE A 23 8.30 -11.87 -14.81
C PHE A 23 7.22 -12.00 -15.88
N VAL A 24 6.11 -12.64 -15.52
CA VAL A 24 4.95 -12.80 -16.38
C VAL A 24 3.82 -11.89 -15.91
N PRO A 25 2.90 -11.47 -16.80
CA PRO A 25 1.73 -10.68 -16.44
C PRO A 25 0.90 -11.36 -15.35
N TYR A 26 0.43 -10.58 -14.38
CA TYR A 26 -0.36 -11.09 -13.25
C TYR A 26 -1.65 -10.31 -13.03
N ILE A 27 -1.59 -8.97 -12.95
CA ILE A 27 -2.76 -8.11 -12.78
C ILE A 27 -2.63 -6.96 -13.78
N SER A 28 -3.64 -6.76 -14.60
CA SER A 28 -3.67 -5.69 -15.59
C SER A 28 -3.97 -4.33 -14.95
N ASN A 29 -3.49 -3.25 -15.58
CA ASN A 29 -3.81 -1.89 -15.15
C ASN A 29 -5.33 -1.64 -15.08
N GLU A 30 -6.11 -2.24 -15.97
CA GLU A 30 -7.57 -2.09 -15.95
C GLU A 30 -8.20 -2.69 -14.68
N GLU A 31 -7.68 -3.84 -14.21
CA GLU A 31 -8.13 -4.46 -12.95
C GLU A 31 -7.70 -3.65 -11.74
N ILE A 32 -6.48 -3.09 -11.79
CA ILE A 32 -5.94 -2.18 -10.77
C ILE A 32 -6.84 -0.94 -10.64
N GLU A 33 -7.12 -0.26 -11.74
CA GLU A 33 -7.98 0.93 -11.76
C GLU A 33 -9.37 0.65 -11.16
N LYS A 34 -10.03 -0.44 -11.58
CA LYS A 34 -11.32 -0.86 -11.02
C LYS A 34 -11.25 -1.16 -9.52
N ALA A 35 -10.12 -1.69 -9.03
CA ALA A 35 -9.94 -1.95 -7.61
C ALA A 35 -9.76 -0.65 -6.82
N ILE A 36 -9.03 0.32 -7.38
CA ILE A 36 -8.84 1.64 -6.77
C ILE A 36 -10.17 2.40 -6.73
N ASP A 37 -10.98 2.36 -7.81
CA ASP A 37 -12.31 2.99 -7.82
C ASP A 37 -13.18 2.46 -6.66
N ARG A 38 -13.24 1.14 -6.46
CA ARG A 38 -14.01 0.54 -5.36
C ARG A 38 -13.51 0.97 -3.96
N VAL A 39 -12.20 1.10 -3.79
CA VAL A 39 -11.62 1.57 -2.52
C VAL A 39 -11.92 3.04 -2.32
N ALA A 40 -11.74 3.87 -3.36
CA ALA A 40 -12.03 5.29 -3.29
C ALA A 40 -13.50 5.55 -2.92
N ASP A 41 -14.44 4.81 -3.48
CA ASP A 41 -15.87 4.90 -3.15
C ASP A 41 -16.11 4.65 -1.65
N LYS A 42 -15.46 3.64 -1.07
CA LYS A 42 -15.58 3.34 0.38
C LYS A 42 -14.98 4.44 1.24
N VAL A 43 -13.78 4.92 0.87
CA VAL A 43 -13.13 6.02 1.57
C VAL A 43 -13.98 7.30 1.50
N ASN A 44 -14.50 7.64 0.31
CA ASN A 44 -15.37 8.79 0.13
C ASN A 44 -16.66 8.69 0.97
N ALA A 45 -17.26 7.50 1.04
CA ALA A 45 -18.46 7.28 1.88
C ALA A 45 -18.17 7.47 3.37
N ASP A 46 -17.04 6.95 3.87
CA ASP A 46 -16.63 7.07 5.27
C ASP A 46 -16.28 8.50 5.69
N TYR A 47 -15.82 9.32 4.73
CA TYR A 47 -15.42 10.71 4.97
C TYR A 47 -16.43 11.73 4.41
N ALA A 48 -17.60 11.29 3.95
CA ALA A 48 -18.67 12.16 3.50
C ALA A 48 -19.13 13.10 4.63
N GLY A 49 -19.16 14.42 4.36
CA GLY A 49 -19.55 15.41 5.35
C GLY A 49 -18.54 15.68 6.47
N CYS A 50 -17.34 15.14 6.33
CA CYS A 50 -16.24 15.38 7.24
C CYS A 50 -15.84 16.85 7.27
N THR A 51 -15.80 17.47 8.45
CA THR A 51 -15.43 18.89 8.61
C THR A 51 -13.95 19.11 8.89
N ASP A 52 -13.25 18.08 9.40
CA ASP A 52 -11.80 18.09 9.60
C ASP A 52 -11.09 17.61 8.33
N VAL A 53 -9.86 18.04 8.15
CA VAL A 53 -9.02 17.67 7.01
C VAL A 53 -8.14 16.48 7.41
N PRO A 54 -8.43 15.24 6.98
CA PRO A 54 -7.61 14.08 7.30
C PRO A 54 -6.27 14.14 6.57
N VAL A 55 -5.29 13.40 7.10
CA VAL A 55 -3.98 13.24 6.47
C VAL A 55 -3.95 11.93 5.68
N ILE A 56 -3.66 12.00 4.40
CA ILE A 56 -3.31 10.85 3.57
C ILE A 56 -1.82 10.64 3.70
N LEU A 57 -1.41 9.56 4.35
CA LEU A 57 -0.01 9.28 4.64
C LEU A 57 0.53 8.20 3.69
N CYS A 58 1.26 8.64 2.66
CA CYS A 58 1.91 7.77 1.68
C CYS A 58 3.15 7.10 2.26
N VAL A 59 3.21 5.78 2.28
CA VAL A 59 4.39 5.01 2.72
C VAL A 59 5.32 4.79 1.54
N LEU A 60 6.43 5.51 1.54
CA LEU A 60 7.39 5.51 0.44
C LEU A 60 8.29 4.26 0.48
N ASN A 61 8.74 3.74 -0.72
CA ASN A 61 8.53 4.31 -2.06
C ASN A 61 7.36 3.63 -2.81
N GLY A 62 6.98 2.42 -2.42
CA GLY A 62 6.09 1.54 -3.18
C GLY A 62 4.69 2.10 -3.37
N SER A 63 4.13 2.74 -2.34
CA SER A 63 2.75 3.23 -2.40
C SER A 63 2.55 4.54 -3.19
N ILE A 64 3.63 5.13 -3.75
CA ILE A 64 3.54 6.46 -4.38
C ILE A 64 2.54 6.49 -5.55
N ILE A 65 2.54 5.45 -6.40
CA ILE A 65 1.65 5.38 -7.56
C ILE A 65 0.21 5.16 -7.09
N PHE A 66 -0.01 4.20 -6.20
CA PHE A 66 -1.33 3.95 -5.62
C PHE A 66 -1.90 5.19 -4.91
N THR A 67 -1.07 5.89 -4.12
CA THR A 67 -1.47 7.13 -3.45
C THR A 67 -1.90 8.20 -4.43
N ALA A 68 -1.15 8.39 -5.53
CA ALA A 68 -1.48 9.37 -6.55
C ALA A 68 -2.81 9.05 -7.25
N GLU A 69 -3.03 7.77 -7.57
CA GLU A 69 -4.29 7.32 -8.19
C GLU A 69 -5.48 7.43 -7.24
N LEU A 70 -5.29 7.07 -5.96
CA LEU A 70 -6.32 7.22 -4.94
C LEU A 70 -6.72 8.69 -4.73
N LEU A 71 -5.73 9.59 -4.58
CA LEU A 71 -5.96 11.03 -4.37
C LEU A 71 -6.83 11.66 -5.45
N LYS A 72 -6.66 11.28 -6.72
CA LYS A 72 -7.47 11.80 -7.84
C LYS A 72 -8.95 11.44 -7.73
N ARG A 73 -9.30 10.43 -6.92
CA ARG A 73 -10.65 9.89 -6.73
C ARG A 73 -11.31 10.34 -5.43
N LEU A 74 -10.55 10.95 -4.50
CA LEU A 74 -11.12 11.45 -3.25
C LEU A 74 -11.91 12.72 -3.49
N THR A 75 -13.11 12.80 -2.87
CA THR A 75 -14.08 13.91 -3.06
C THR A 75 -14.12 14.88 -1.88
N PHE A 76 -13.27 14.69 -0.89
CA PHE A 76 -13.13 15.55 0.28
C PHE A 76 -11.73 16.20 0.34
N ASN A 77 -11.59 17.29 1.07
CA ASN A 77 -10.30 17.94 1.27
C ASN A 77 -9.42 17.09 2.19
N CYS A 78 -8.17 16.84 1.78
CA CYS A 78 -7.19 16.09 2.55
C CYS A 78 -5.80 16.73 2.43
N GLU A 79 -4.95 16.48 3.41
CA GLU A 79 -3.53 16.84 3.39
C GLU A 79 -2.71 15.62 2.99
N LEU A 80 -1.79 15.76 2.03
CA LEU A 80 -0.85 14.71 1.67
C LEU A 80 0.42 14.85 2.51
N ALA A 81 0.80 13.77 3.18
CA ALA A 81 2.09 13.61 3.83
C ALA A 81 2.78 12.33 3.36
N THR A 82 4.09 12.25 3.54
CA THR A 82 4.86 11.07 3.19
C THR A 82 5.68 10.58 4.38
N ILE A 83 5.89 9.27 4.44
CA ILE A 83 6.73 8.64 5.44
C ILE A 83 7.57 7.54 4.78
N ARG A 84 8.82 7.40 5.22
CA ARG A 84 9.67 6.28 4.84
C ARG A 84 10.11 5.52 6.09
N LEU A 85 9.90 4.22 6.10
CA LEU A 85 10.38 3.32 7.14
C LEU A 85 11.64 2.62 6.65
N SER A 86 12.74 2.75 7.37
CA SER A 86 13.96 1.99 7.11
C SER A 86 14.25 1.06 8.28
N SER A 87 14.53 -0.21 7.98
CA SER A 87 15.03 -1.16 8.98
C SER A 87 16.50 -0.85 9.23
N TYR A 88 16.85 -0.56 10.48
CA TYR A 88 18.24 -0.48 10.90
C TYR A 88 18.62 -1.78 11.61
N GLN A 89 19.60 -2.50 11.09
CA GLN A 89 20.24 -3.58 11.83
C GLN A 89 21.31 -2.95 12.72
N GLY A 90 20.93 -2.64 13.96
CA GLY A 90 21.89 -2.20 14.96
C GLY A 90 22.79 -3.36 15.40
N THR A 91 24.08 -3.09 15.64
CA THR A 91 25.08 -4.08 16.05
C THR A 91 24.94 -4.50 17.52
N GLU A 92 23.96 -3.99 18.26
CA GLU A 92 23.74 -4.36 19.66
C GLU A 92 22.28 -4.67 19.96
N THR A 93 22.05 -5.91 20.42
CA THR A 93 20.87 -6.46 21.12
C THR A 93 19.47 -6.29 20.52
N THR A 94 19.00 -7.34 19.85
CA THR A 94 17.61 -7.86 19.86
C THR A 94 16.45 -6.92 19.46
N GLY A 95 16.64 -5.88 18.64
CA GLY A 95 15.52 -5.06 18.18
C GLY A 95 15.74 -4.48 16.79
N VAL A 96 14.86 -4.77 15.84
CA VAL A 96 14.81 -4.05 14.58
C VAL A 96 14.26 -2.65 14.87
N THR A 97 15.14 -1.66 15.05
CA THR A 97 14.70 -0.26 15.20
C THR A 97 14.38 0.28 13.81
N ARG A 98 13.11 0.59 13.57
CA ARG A 98 12.72 1.27 12.33
C ARG A 98 12.87 2.76 12.47
N LYS A 99 13.70 3.36 11.63
CA LYS A 99 13.85 4.81 11.57
C LYS A 99 12.75 5.39 10.69
N VAL A 100 11.97 6.31 11.23
CA VAL A 100 10.95 7.08 10.51
C VAL A 100 11.61 8.30 9.88
N LEU A 101 11.47 8.47 8.58
CA LEU A 101 11.95 9.62 7.82
C LEU A 101 10.80 10.29 7.10
N GLY A 102 10.78 11.62 7.08
CA GLY A 102 9.85 12.40 6.27
C GLY A 102 8.52 12.78 6.93
N LEU A 103 8.20 12.30 8.12
CA LEU A 103 6.99 12.73 8.83
C LEU A 103 7.22 14.13 9.43
N THR A 104 6.77 15.16 8.69
CA THR A 104 6.93 16.58 9.09
C THR A 104 5.63 17.23 9.53
N VAL A 105 4.50 16.55 9.33
CA VAL A 105 3.17 17.05 9.65
C VAL A 105 2.82 16.79 11.13
N ASN A 106 2.17 17.76 11.76
CA ASN A 106 1.65 17.57 13.13
C ASN A 106 0.38 16.70 13.06
N LEU A 107 0.43 15.54 13.71
CA LEU A 107 -0.67 14.56 13.72
C LEU A 107 -1.58 14.66 14.93
N LYS A 108 -1.25 15.51 15.93
CA LYS A 108 -2.03 15.60 17.17
C LYS A 108 -3.50 15.94 16.90
N GLY A 109 -4.40 15.04 17.28
CA GLY A 109 -5.84 15.16 17.08
C GLY A 109 -6.31 14.98 15.63
N ARG A 110 -5.42 14.57 14.69
CA ARG A 110 -5.74 14.39 13.28
C ARG A 110 -6.15 12.94 12.97
N ARG A 111 -7.07 12.78 12.05
CA ARG A 111 -7.35 11.48 11.43
C ARG A 111 -6.31 11.21 10.33
N VAL A 112 -5.82 9.99 10.26
CA VAL A 112 -4.79 9.57 9.30
C VAL A 112 -5.29 8.36 8.52
N ILE A 113 -5.15 8.41 7.19
CA ILE A 113 -5.30 7.25 6.31
C ILE A 113 -3.89 6.89 5.83
N VAL A 114 -3.36 5.79 6.34
CA VAL A 114 -2.10 5.21 5.86
C VAL A 114 -2.35 4.54 4.52
N VAL A 115 -1.57 4.90 3.51
CA VAL A 115 -1.64 4.29 2.17
C VAL A 115 -0.39 3.48 1.93
N GLU A 116 -0.56 2.17 1.74
CA GLU A 116 0.48 1.16 1.55
C GLU A 116 0.32 0.46 0.20
N ASP A 117 1.43 0.08 -0.43
CA ASP A 117 1.40 -0.68 -1.67
C ASP A 117 1.00 -2.14 -1.43
N ILE A 118 1.57 -2.78 -0.41
CA ILE A 118 1.30 -4.16 -0.08
C ILE A 118 1.41 -4.44 1.42
N VAL A 119 0.47 -5.21 1.93
CA VAL A 119 0.54 -5.76 3.29
C VAL A 119 0.75 -7.27 3.21
N ASP A 120 1.94 -7.72 3.60
CA ASP A 120 2.33 -9.13 3.71
C ASP A 120 2.05 -9.66 5.12
N THR A 121 3.08 -9.74 5.96
CA THR A 121 2.96 -10.24 7.34
C THR A 121 2.30 -9.26 8.30
N GLY A 122 2.22 -7.99 7.95
CA GLY A 122 1.65 -6.93 8.74
C GLY A 122 2.60 -6.26 9.77
N HIS A 123 3.88 -6.66 9.84
CA HIS A 123 4.83 -6.07 10.79
C HIS A 123 5.02 -4.56 10.56
N THR A 124 5.19 -4.14 9.30
CA THR A 124 5.38 -2.73 8.96
C THR A 124 4.20 -1.88 9.40
N ILE A 125 3.00 -2.33 9.08
CA ILE A 125 1.79 -1.57 9.39
C ILE A 125 1.51 -1.54 10.90
N THR A 126 1.85 -2.61 11.63
CA THR A 126 1.73 -2.66 13.10
C THR A 126 2.63 -1.61 13.76
N ASP A 127 3.91 -1.55 13.35
CA ASP A 127 4.84 -0.55 13.88
C ASP A 127 4.39 0.86 13.52
N LEU A 128 3.95 1.07 12.27
CA LEU A 128 3.53 2.38 11.80
C LEU A 128 2.29 2.89 12.56
N THR A 129 1.26 2.07 12.73
CA THR A 129 0.06 2.48 13.46
C THR A 129 0.36 2.84 14.92
N ARG A 130 1.28 2.11 15.57
CA ARG A 130 1.76 2.46 16.91
C ARG A 130 2.48 3.82 16.92
N ILE A 131 3.39 4.07 15.98
CA ILE A 131 4.12 5.34 15.87
C ILE A 131 3.15 6.51 15.66
N LEU A 132 2.13 6.34 14.83
CA LEU A 132 1.13 7.38 14.57
C LEU A 132 0.24 7.66 15.79
N ALA A 133 -0.11 6.64 16.54
CA ALA A 133 -0.84 6.78 17.80
C ALA A 133 0.00 7.52 18.85
N GLU A 134 1.28 7.18 18.99
CA GLU A 134 2.25 7.87 19.86
C GLU A 134 2.46 9.35 19.45
N ALA A 135 2.36 9.65 18.13
CA ALA A 135 2.38 11.02 17.62
C ALA A 135 1.06 11.79 17.84
N GLY A 136 0.07 11.15 18.47
CA GLY A 136 -1.19 11.76 18.87
C GLY A 136 -2.28 11.80 17.81
N ALA A 137 -2.19 10.97 16.76
CA ALA A 137 -3.28 10.79 15.81
C ALA A 137 -4.57 10.35 16.53
N SER A 138 -5.71 10.96 16.19
CA SER A 138 -6.99 10.64 16.83
C SER A 138 -7.63 9.38 16.29
N ASP A 139 -7.36 9.06 15.04
CA ASP A 139 -7.82 7.85 14.35
C ASP A 139 -6.81 7.49 13.26
N VAL A 140 -6.51 6.20 13.10
CA VAL A 140 -5.61 5.70 12.06
C VAL A 140 -6.30 4.57 11.32
N LYS A 141 -6.59 4.82 10.04
CA LYS A 141 -7.12 3.80 9.12
C LYS A 141 -6.04 3.35 8.14
N VAL A 142 -6.10 2.10 7.74
CA VAL A 142 -5.15 1.48 6.81
C VAL A 142 -5.81 1.19 5.48
N CYS A 143 -5.25 1.77 4.42
CA CYS A 143 -5.62 1.55 3.03
C CYS A 143 -4.45 0.87 2.31
N THR A 144 -4.66 -0.31 1.76
CA THR A 144 -3.61 -1.03 1.01
C THR A 144 -4.08 -1.41 -0.38
N MET A 145 -3.17 -1.29 -1.36
CA MET A 145 -3.46 -1.75 -2.72
C MET A 145 -3.55 -3.27 -2.77
N LEU A 146 -2.57 -3.95 -2.16
CA LEU A 146 -2.47 -5.41 -2.19
C LEU A 146 -2.39 -5.98 -0.78
N PHE A 147 -3.03 -7.12 -0.58
CA PHE A 147 -3.02 -7.84 0.69
C PHE A 147 -2.78 -9.33 0.47
N LYS A 148 -1.89 -9.94 1.28
CA LYS A 148 -1.60 -11.38 1.27
C LYS A 148 -2.17 -12.06 2.52
N PRO A 149 -3.45 -12.43 2.55
CA PRO A 149 -4.11 -12.96 3.75
C PRO A 149 -3.48 -14.25 4.26
N ALA A 150 -2.92 -15.09 3.38
CA ALA A 150 -2.34 -16.39 3.74
C ALA A 150 -1.11 -16.30 4.66
N ILE A 151 -0.40 -15.18 4.67
CA ILE A 151 0.81 -14.97 5.47
C ILE A 151 0.68 -13.85 6.50
N PHE A 152 -0.49 -13.23 6.59
CA PHE A 152 -0.76 -12.15 7.55
C PHE A 152 -0.79 -12.67 8.99
N LYS A 153 -0.04 -12.01 9.87
CA LYS A 153 0.14 -12.42 11.27
C LYS A 153 -0.21 -11.32 12.28
N SER A 154 -0.56 -10.13 11.79
CA SER A 154 -0.92 -9.00 12.64
C SER A 154 -2.39 -9.05 13.05
N THR A 155 -2.73 -8.38 14.14
CA THR A 155 -4.11 -8.14 14.58
C THR A 155 -4.65 -6.78 14.11
N ILE A 156 -3.83 -5.99 13.44
CA ILE A 156 -4.23 -4.68 12.92
C ILE A 156 -5.30 -4.87 11.86
N LYS A 157 -6.37 -4.08 11.99
CA LYS A 157 -7.43 -4.03 10.98
C LYS A 157 -6.92 -3.30 9.73
N LEU A 158 -7.13 -3.91 8.57
CA LEU A 158 -7.01 -3.24 7.28
C LEU A 158 -8.41 -2.72 6.91
N ASP A 159 -8.57 -1.40 6.89
CA ASP A 159 -9.89 -0.78 6.70
C ASP A 159 -10.32 -0.80 5.24
N TYR A 160 -9.37 -0.58 4.33
CA TYR A 160 -9.59 -0.54 2.91
C TYR A 160 -8.55 -1.40 2.20
N VAL A 161 -9.00 -2.49 1.59
CA VAL A 161 -8.16 -3.40 0.80
C VAL A 161 -8.67 -3.39 -0.63
N ALA A 162 -7.81 -3.03 -1.59
CA ALA A 162 -8.20 -3.00 -2.99
C ALA A 162 -8.24 -4.40 -3.59
N MET A 163 -7.22 -5.23 -3.35
CA MET A 163 -7.12 -6.60 -3.87
C MET A 163 -6.43 -7.54 -2.89
N GLU A 164 -6.94 -8.76 -2.78
CA GLU A 164 -6.27 -9.87 -2.10
C GLU A 164 -5.52 -10.72 -3.12
N ILE A 165 -4.29 -11.12 -2.80
CA ILE A 165 -3.43 -11.90 -3.69
C ILE A 165 -2.76 -13.06 -2.96
N GLU A 166 -2.24 -14.01 -3.75
CA GLU A 166 -1.40 -15.09 -3.24
C GLU A 166 -0.04 -14.58 -2.74
N PRO A 167 0.65 -15.32 -1.83
CA PRO A 167 1.95 -14.92 -1.26
C PRO A 167 3.11 -15.15 -2.25
N LYS A 168 3.05 -14.54 -3.42
CA LYS A 168 4.06 -14.63 -4.48
C LYS A 168 4.85 -13.33 -4.58
N PHE A 169 6.03 -13.41 -5.24
CA PHE A 169 6.86 -12.24 -5.49
C PHE A 169 6.37 -11.51 -6.74
N ILE A 170 6.09 -10.22 -6.59
CA ILE A 170 5.47 -9.37 -7.63
C ILE A 170 6.22 -8.06 -7.79
N VAL A 171 6.11 -7.45 -8.96
CA VAL A 171 6.68 -6.14 -9.32
C VAL A 171 5.68 -5.34 -10.16
N GLY A 172 5.86 -4.05 -10.23
CA GLY A 172 5.01 -3.14 -11.00
C GLY A 172 4.06 -2.34 -10.12
N PHE A 173 3.49 -1.30 -10.67
CA PHE A 173 2.58 -0.38 -10.00
C PHE A 173 3.11 0.12 -8.63
N GLY A 174 4.38 0.56 -8.61
CA GLY A 174 5.07 1.02 -7.40
C GLY A 174 5.97 -0.03 -6.76
N LEU A 175 5.68 -1.32 -6.90
CA LEU A 175 6.48 -2.42 -6.38
C LEU A 175 7.74 -2.66 -7.22
N ASP A 176 8.82 -3.14 -6.60
CA ASP A 176 10.11 -3.25 -7.23
C ASP A 176 10.81 -4.60 -7.06
N PHE A 177 11.79 -4.81 -7.93
CA PHE A 177 12.88 -5.76 -7.76
C PHE A 177 14.21 -5.01 -7.88
N ASN A 178 14.95 -4.88 -6.77
CA ASN A 178 16.20 -4.12 -6.70
C ASN A 178 16.07 -2.69 -7.26
N GLU A 179 15.06 -1.96 -6.80
CA GLU A 179 14.68 -0.59 -7.18
C GLU A 179 14.19 -0.44 -8.64
N LEU A 180 14.04 -1.54 -9.39
CA LEU A 180 13.53 -1.53 -10.77
C LEU A 180 12.10 -2.05 -10.85
N GLY A 181 11.34 -1.58 -11.84
CA GLY A 181 9.97 -2.05 -12.12
C GLY A 181 8.85 -1.21 -11.56
N ARG A 182 9.11 -0.25 -10.66
CA ARG A 182 8.06 0.59 -10.05
C ARG A 182 7.23 1.37 -11.08
N ASN A 183 7.82 1.71 -12.22
CA ASN A 183 7.20 2.48 -13.32
C ASN A 183 6.29 1.64 -14.23
N LEU A 184 6.24 0.33 -14.07
CA LEU A 184 5.32 -0.52 -14.83
C LEU A 184 3.89 -0.24 -14.41
N LYS A 185 2.99 -0.10 -15.39
CA LYS A 185 1.56 0.18 -15.13
C LYS A 185 0.79 -1.03 -14.64
N ASP A 186 1.22 -2.23 -15.08
CA ASP A 186 0.64 -3.52 -14.71
C ASP A 186 1.46 -4.16 -13.60
N ILE A 187 0.91 -5.17 -12.92
CA ILE A 187 1.63 -5.99 -11.95
C ILE A 187 2.03 -7.32 -12.60
N TYR A 188 3.26 -7.70 -12.38
CA TYR A 188 3.88 -8.92 -12.89
C TYR A 188 4.32 -9.81 -11.75
N ILE A 189 4.31 -11.12 -11.98
CA ILE A 189 4.74 -12.12 -11.02
C ILE A 189 6.02 -12.79 -11.51
N LEU A 190 6.89 -13.17 -10.56
CA LEU A 190 8.13 -13.87 -10.90
C LEU A 190 7.81 -15.19 -11.60
N ASP A 191 8.45 -15.40 -12.76
CA ASP A 191 8.39 -16.65 -13.53
C ASP A 191 9.36 -17.66 -12.85
N GLU A 192 8.80 -18.66 -12.17
CA GLU A 192 9.54 -19.69 -11.43
C GLU A 192 10.09 -20.78 -12.33
#